data_36a03d48509e725af39220fbc5167245
#
_entry.id   36a03d48509e725af39220fbc5167245
#
_cell.length_a   1.000
_cell.length_b   1.000
_cell.length_c   1.000
_cell.angle_alpha   90.00
_cell.angle_beta   90.00
_cell.angle_gamma   90.00
#
_symmetry.space_group_name_H-M   'P 1'
#
loop_
_entity.id
_entity.type
_entity.pdbx_description
1 polymer ?
#
loop_
_entity_poly.entity_id
_entity_poly.type
_entity_poly.pdbx_seq_one_letter_code
_entity_poly.pdbx_strand_id
1 'polypeptide(L)'
;MKSRQRLGQDLQPVGDYAGIEPYYRVSEDVGAVQHQDQSDSRAFYSDHWWWNQRQIRFLSGKAFLGLSALVLLMPYAWGGAVLIGGAWWFYYWLYQLVVDATDTVFMLVMLIGVVVWIPLSILILIKTTPWVMGAFALLLRPFDKFLGKLLDRGHKAGESYFSRETGEVSFAMPGGKKLTAPFEEFDAYVERVIEAGGIFYRLMFVHRYTAKQFSQTSLSRVEPSKEEVMALWDMLQRYMDTSQPLPDVPRLEPFRHLDPVTAEHDERVGRNPRFWRDLDLEAWRQGEGAEWLKRQVEYPWDKRKCKLTPQLGKISMDEYRKLRPAEAWPI
;
A
#
# COMPACT_ATOMS: atom_id res chain seq x y z
N MET A 1 -24.80 18.70 -8.80
CA MET A 1 -24.21 17.35 -8.62
C MET A 1 -24.76 16.78 -7.32
N LYS A 2 -25.39 15.59 -7.34
CA LYS A 2 -25.79 14.90 -6.10
C LYS A 2 -24.51 14.55 -5.34
N SER A 3 -24.40 15.04 -4.10
CA SER A 3 -23.36 14.63 -3.16
C SER A 3 -23.38 13.09 -3.09
N ARG A 4 -22.29 12.43 -3.46
CA ARG A 4 -22.16 10.99 -3.24
C ARG A 4 -22.17 10.80 -1.73
N GLN A 5 -23.10 10.02 -1.24
CA GLN A 5 -23.19 9.69 0.18
C GLN A 5 -21.87 9.01 0.58
N ARG A 6 -21.19 9.57 1.57
CA ARG A 6 -19.94 9.00 2.07
C ARG A 6 -20.24 7.68 2.75
N LEU A 7 -19.52 6.65 2.40
CA LEU A 7 -19.57 5.34 3.06
C LEU A 7 -18.49 5.33 4.16
N GLY A 8 -18.91 5.39 5.41
CA GLY A 8 -18.00 5.35 6.54
C GLY A 8 -18.15 6.53 7.51
N GLN A 9 -17.25 6.60 8.49
CA GLN A 9 -17.23 7.64 9.51
C GLN A 9 -16.19 8.72 9.16
N ASP A 10 -16.60 9.98 9.18
CA ASP A 10 -15.67 11.11 9.04
C ASP A 10 -14.73 11.15 10.24
N LEU A 11 -13.43 11.25 9.95
CA LEU A 11 -12.42 11.50 10.97
C LEU A 11 -12.39 12.99 11.32
N GLN A 12 -11.98 13.28 12.54
CA GLN A 12 -11.87 14.66 13.01
C GLN A 12 -10.87 15.44 12.14
N PRO A 13 -11.14 16.71 11.88
CA PRO A 13 -10.23 17.55 11.09
C PRO A 13 -8.90 17.76 11.78
N VAL A 14 -7.93 18.26 10.99
CA VAL A 14 -6.56 18.55 11.40
C VAL A 14 -6.48 19.41 12.68
N GLY A 15 -5.60 19.05 13.58
CA GLY A 15 -5.20 19.87 14.72
C GLY A 15 -5.69 19.43 16.09
N ASP A 16 -6.40 18.34 16.18
CA ASP A 16 -6.78 17.72 17.46
C ASP A 16 -6.17 16.32 17.55
N TYR A 17 -4.97 16.24 18.15
CA TYR A 17 -4.17 15.02 18.17
C TYR A 17 -4.40 14.18 19.42
N ALA A 18 -4.52 12.86 19.23
CA ALA A 18 -4.55 11.89 20.29
C ALA A 18 -3.14 11.54 20.81
N GLY A 19 -2.14 11.67 19.94
CA GLY A 19 -0.79 11.22 20.24
C GLY A 19 -0.69 9.69 20.29
N ILE A 20 -1.46 8.99 19.46
CA ILE A 20 -1.52 7.54 19.42
C ILE A 20 -1.05 7.09 18.04
N GLU A 21 -0.05 6.22 17.99
CA GLU A 21 0.46 5.59 16.80
C GLU A 21 -0.34 4.34 16.44
N PRO A 22 -0.43 3.99 15.13
CA PRO A 22 -1.13 2.80 14.66
C PRO A 22 -0.35 1.53 15.03
N TYR A 23 -0.86 0.76 15.98
CA TYR A 23 -0.18 -0.39 16.59
C TYR A 23 0.25 -1.46 15.58
N TYR A 24 -0.68 -1.93 14.73
CA TYR A 24 -0.38 -3.00 13.78
C TYR A 24 0.65 -2.58 12.75
N ARG A 25 0.50 -1.37 12.22
CA ARG A 25 1.46 -0.82 11.24
C ARG A 25 2.85 -0.64 11.85
N VAL A 26 2.94 -0.09 13.05
CA VAL A 26 4.21 0.06 13.78
C VAL A 26 4.86 -1.31 14.00
N SER A 27 4.09 -2.28 14.49
CA SER A 27 4.57 -3.64 14.72
C SER A 27 5.10 -4.33 13.45
N GLU A 28 4.47 -4.11 12.29
CA GLU A 28 4.97 -4.62 11.01
C GLU A 28 6.23 -3.90 10.54
N ASP A 29 6.27 -2.58 10.71
CA ASP A 29 7.36 -1.75 10.22
C ASP A 29 8.68 -1.94 10.99
N VAL A 30 8.65 -2.39 12.25
CA VAL A 30 9.85 -2.70 13.06
C VAL A 30 10.76 -3.69 12.33
N GLY A 31 10.22 -4.84 11.89
CA GLY A 31 11.01 -5.85 11.20
C GLY A 31 11.64 -5.33 9.90
N ALA A 32 10.93 -4.48 9.15
CA ALA A 32 11.45 -3.88 7.92
C ALA A 32 12.61 -2.92 8.20
N VAL A 33 12.51 -2.10 9.26
CA VAL A 33 13.56 -1.16 9.65
C VAL A 33 14.79 -1.90 10.18
N GLN A 34 14.61 -2.91 11.03
CA GLN A 34 15.71 -3.74 11.54
C GLN A 34 16.45 -4.46 10.42
N HIS A 35 15.72 -5.07 9.49
CA HIS A 35 16.32 -5.72 8.33
C HIS A 35 17.14 -4.74 7.49
N GLN A 36 16.61 -3.54 7.22
CA GLN A 36 17.31 -2.52 6.45
C GLN A 36 18.56 -2.00 7.17
N ASP A 37 18.49 -1.79 8.47
CA ASP A 37 19.63 -1.35 9.29
C ASP A 37 20.77 -2.38 9.28
N GLN A 38 20.44 -3.66 9.36
CA GLN A 38 21.41 -4.76 9.31
C GLN A 38 22.01 -4.98 7.92
N SER A 39 21.23 -4.82 6.87
CA SER A 39 21.67 -5.06 5.49
C SER A 39 22.46 -3.89 4.91
N ASP A 40 21.90 -2.69 4.97
CA ASP A 40 22.51 -1.44 4.52
C ASP A 40 21.82 -0.23 5.14
N SER A 41 22.36 0.28 6.22
CA SER A 41 21.81 1.48 6.92
C SER A 41 21.85 2.75 6.06
N ARG A 42 22.71 2.82 5.01
CA ARG A 42 22.78 3.97 4.10
C ARG A 42 21.57 4.06 3.19
N ALA A 43 20.90 2.93 2.97
CA ALA A 43 19.71 2.89 2.13
C ALA A 43 18.51 3.65 2.73
N PHE A 44 18.51 3.94 4.03
CA PHE A 44 17.53 4.87 4.62
C PHE A 44 17.55 6.24 3.93
N TYR A 45 18.72 6.71 3.53
CA TYR A 45 18.90 8.02 2.89
C TYR A 45 18.80 7.97 1.35
N SER A 46 18.42 6.83 0.79
CA SER A 46 18.18 6.67 -0.65
C SER A 46 16.76 7.05 -1.05
N ASP A 47 16.54 7.27 -2.35
CA ASP A 47 15.21 7.51 -2.91
C ASP A 47 14.23 6.32 -2.76
N HIS A 48 14.73 5.15 -2.39
CA HIS A 48 13.92 3.95 -2.16
C HIS A 48 13.25 3.93 -0.79
N TRP A 49 13.74 4.72 0.18
CA TRP A 49 13.11 4.89 1.47
C TRP A 49 12.09 6.03 1.40
N TRP A 50 10.85 5.71 1.52
CA TRP A 50 9.75 6.61 1.17
C TRP A 50 9.26 7.50 2.31
N TRP A 51 9.73 7.27 3.52
CA TRP A 51 9.33 8.01 4.71
C TRP A 51 10.55 8.71 5.31
N ASN A 52 10.52 10.02 5.37
CA ASN A 52 11.58 10.80 6.00
C ASN A 52 11.01 12.06 6.67
N GLN A 53 11.86 12.92 7.24
CA GLN A 53 11.45 14.14 7.93
C GLN A 53 10.82 15.19 7.01
N ARG A 54 10.99 15.11 5.71
CA ARG A 54 10.47 16.08 4.73
C ARG A 54 9.18 15.62 4.08
N GLN A 55 9.08 14.33 3.77
CA GLN A 55 7.93 13.79 3.06
C GLN A 55 7.67 12.32 3.39
N ILE A 56 6.40 11.96 3.38
CA ILE A 56 5.93 10.58 3.33
C ILE A 56 5.43 10.32 1.93
N ARG A 57 6.12 9.47 1.17
CA ARG A 57 5.70 9.04 -0.17
C ARG A 57 4.93 7.74 -0.11
N PHE A 58 4.00 7.57 -1.02
CA PHE A 58 3.18 6.36 -1.14
C PHE A 58 2.63 6.23 -2.56
N LEU A 59 2.16 5.06 -2.93
CA LEU A 59 1.54 4.83 -4.22
C LEU A 59 0.03 5.02 -4.14
N SER A 60 -0.52 5.74 -5.11
CA SER A 60 -1.96 5.86 -5.32
C SER A 60 -2.35 5.19 -6.61
N GLY A 61 -3.47 4.45 -6.54
CA GLY A 61 -4.13 3.90 -7.71
C GLY A 61 -3.46 2.68 -8.33
N LYS A 62 -3.95 2.32 -9.49
CA LYS A 62 -3.62 1.09 -10.22
C LYS A 62 -2.29 1.13 -10.99
N ALA A 63 -1.38 2.04 -10.65
CA ALA A 63 -0.12 2.25 -11.37
C ALA A 63 0.76 0.97 -11.47
N PHE A 64 0.51 0.00 -10.61
CA PHE A 64 1.30 -1.22 -10.50
C PHE A 64 0.84 -2.37 -11.43
N LEU A 65 -0.37 -2.30 -12.02
CA LEU A 65 -1.01 -3.47 -12.62
C LEU A 65 -0.59 -3.80 -14.06
N GLY A 66 0.01 -2.88 -14.81
CA GLY A 66 0.21 -3.11 -16.25
C GLY A 66 1.31 -4.14 -16.57
N LEU A 67 2.53 -3.91 -16.14
CA LEU A 67 3.69 -4.74 -16.55
C LEU A 67 3.97 -5.87 -15.55
N SER A 68 3.78 -5.62 -14.26
CA SER A 68 3.85 -6.65 -13.23
C SER A 68 2.79 -7.74 -13.41
N ALA A 69 1.60 -7.38 -13.92
CA ALA A 69 0.57 -8.35 -14.26
C ALA A 69 1.03 -9.29 -15.38
N LEU A 70 1.77 -8.81 -16.36
CA LEU A 70 2.29 -9.65 -17.44
C LEU A 70 3.30 -10.68 -16.94
N VAL A 71 4.18 -10.29 -16.02
CA VAL A 71 5.14 -11.22 -15.38
C VAL A 71 4.42 -12.20 -14.47
N LEU A 72 3.42 -11.75 -13.71
CA LEU A 72 2.62 -12.60 -12.83
C LEU A 72 1.72 -13.57 -13.59
N LEU A 73 1.23 -13.19 -14.80
CA LEU A 73 0.38 -14.05 -15.62
C LEU A 73 1.17 -15.12 -16.39
N MET A 74 2.48 -14.96 -16.54
CA MET A 74 3.31 -15.90 -17.32
C MET A 74 3.28 -17.34 -16.78
N PRO A 75 3.43 -17.62 -15.48
CA PRO A 75 3.28 -18.98 -14.95
C PRO A 75 1.90 -19.57 -15.22
N TYR A 76 0.85 -18.76 -15.15
CA TYR A 76 -0.53 -19.21 -15.42
C TYR A 76 -0.73 -19.50 -16.91
N ALA A 77 -0.18 -18.67 -17.80
CA ALA A 77 -0.21 -18.91 -19.25
C ALA A 77 0.53 -20.22 -19.59
N TRP A 78 1.69 -20.45 -18.98
CA TRP A 78 2.44 -21.71 -19.14
C TRP A 78 1.64 -22.90 -18.57
N GLY A 79 1.06 -22.76 -17.37
CA GLY A 79 0.18 -23.76 -16.78
C GLY A 79 -0.98 -24.12 -17.70
N GLY A 80 -1.66 -23.14 -18.27
CA GLY A 80 -2.71 -23.33 -19.26
C GLY A 80 -2.22 -24.03 -20.54
N ALA A 81 -1.07 -23.67 -21.05
CA ALA A 81 -0.47 -24.31 -22.22
C ALA A 81 -0.15 -25.80 -21.97
N VAL A 82 0.36 -26.15 -20.81
CA VAL A 82 0.64 -27.54 -20.42
C VAL A 82 -0.66 -28.32 -20.19
N LEU A 83 -1.60 -27.76 -19.42
CA LEU A 83 -2.83 -28.48 -19.06
C LEU A 83 -3.76 -28.66 -20.28
N ILE A 84 -3.95 -27.64 -21.09
CA ILE A 84 -4.89 -27.68 -22.21
C ILE A 84 -4.20 -28.15 -23.49
N GLY A 85 -3.13 -27.46 -23.91
CA GLY A 85 -2.42 -27.80 -25.14
C GLY A 85 -1.71 -29.15 -25.06
N GLY A 86 -1.07 -29.43 -23.92
CA GLY A 86 -0.44 -30.71 -23.66
C GLY A 86 -1.45 -31.85 -23.57
N ALA A 87 -2.62 -31.62 -22.92
CA ALA A 87 -3.71 -32.59 -22.89
C ALA A 87 -4.20 -32.91 -24.30
N TRP A 88 -4.46 -31.87 -25.11
CA TRP A 88 -4.93 -32.09 -26.49
C TRP A 88 -3.97 -32.92 -27.32
N TRP A 89 -2.64 -32.58 -27.25
CA TRP A 89 -1.61 -33.36 -27.93
C TRP A 89 -1.50 -34.79 -27.42
N PHE A 90 -1.55 -35.00 -26.09
CA PHE A 90 -1.51 -36.32 -25.44
C PHE A 90 -2.70 -37.19 -25.86
N TYR A 91 -3.94 -36.64 -25.83
CA TYR A 91 -5.12 -37.37 -26.21
C TYR A 91 -5.20 -37.59 -27.73
N TYR A 92 -4.71 -36.69 -28.57
CA TYR A 92 -4.58 -36.92 -29.99
C TYR A 92 -3.64 -38.09 -30.27
N TRP A 93 -2.49 -38.16 -29.60
CA TRP A 93 -1.57 -39.28 -29.74
C TRP A 93 -2.19 -40.58 -29.24
N LEU A 94 -2.87 -40.55 -28.09
CA LEU A 94 -3.55 -41.73 -27.52
C LEU A 94 -4.67 -42.22 -28.43
N TYR A 95 -5.45 -41.32 -29.07
CA TYR A 95 -6.46 -41.64 -30.06
C TYR A 95 -5.86 -42.37 -31.24
N GLN A 96 -4.76 -41.90 -31.81
CA GLN A 96 -4.06 -42.57 -32.92
C GLN A 96 -3.64 -44.01 -32.58
N LEU A 97 -3.34 -44.27 -31.32
CA LEU A 97 -2.93 -45.60 -30.84
C LEU A 97 -4.07 -46.61 -30.76
N VAL A 98 -5.30 -46.14 -30.54
CA VAL A 98 -6.45 -47.03 -30.23
C VAL A 98 -7.65 -46.80 -31.18
N VAL A 99 -7.46 -46.06 -32.24
CA VAL A 99 -8.56 -45.73 -33.20
C VAL A 99 -9.22 -46.99 -33.81
N ASP A 100 -8.46 -48.07 -33.99
CA ASP A 100 -8.95 -49.33 -34.56
C ASP A 100 -9.36 -50.37 -33.47
N ALA A 101 -9.36 -49.99 -32.20
CA ALA A 101 -9.73 -50.87 -31.10
C ALA A 101 -11.26 -50.96 -30.99
N THR A 102 -11.73 -52.01 -30.25
CA THR A 102 -13.14 -52.08 -29.88
C THR A 102 -13.58 -50.95 -28.98
N ASP A 103 -14.84 -50.52 -29.05
CA ASP A 103 -15.40 -49.41 -28.31
C ASP A 103 -15.06 -49.46 -26.81
N THR A 104 -15.14 -50.68 -26.21
CA THR A 104 -14.84 -50.89 -24.81
C THR A 104 -13.38 -50.63 -24.50
N VAL A 105 -12.44 -51.10 -25.33
CA VAL A 105 -10.99 -50.84 -25.15
C VAL A 105 -10.68 -49.38 -25.35
N PHE A 106 -11.30 -48.77 -26.37
CA PHE A 106 -11.15 -47.33 -26.62
C PHE A 106 -11.55 -46.51 -25.42
N MET A 107 -12.75 -46.71 -24.88
CA MET A 107 -13.22 -45.98 -23.67
C MET A 107 -12.32 -46.20 -22.47
N LEU A 108 -11.89 -47.41 -22.22
CA LEU A 108 -11.01 -47.75 -21.08
C LEU A 108 -9.67 -47.05 -21.18
N VAL A 109 -9.04 -47.06 -22.36
CA VAL A 109 -7.73 -46.39 -22.57
C VAL A 109 -7.85 -44.87 -22.44
N MET A 110 -8.92 -44.28 -22.96
CA MET A 110 -9.17 -42.84 -22.78
C MET A 110 -9.36 -42.47 -21.30
N LEU A 111 -10.09 -43.26 -20.54
CA LEU A 111 -10.27 -43.04 -19.10
C LEU A 111 -8.95 -43.16 -18.33
N ILE A 112 -8.14 -44.18 -18.61
CA ILE A 112 -6.81 -44.33 -18.01
C ILE A 112 -5.93 -43.14 -18.40
N GLY A 113 -6.06 -42.65 -19.63
CA GLY A 113 -5.36 -41.47 -20.08
C GLY A 113 -5.58 -40.22 -19.19
N VAL A 114 -6.82 -40.03 -18.69
CA VAL A 114 -7.10 -38.92 -17.73
C VAL A 114 -6.29 -39.09 -16.46
N VAL A 115 -6.33 -40.32 -15.88
CA VAL A 115 -5.63 -40.63 -14.62
C VAL A 115 -4.12 -40.48 -14.75
N VAL A 116 -3.56 -40.81 -15.92
CA VAL A 116 -2.13 -40.68 -16.21
C VAL A 116 -1.74 -39.23 -16.49
N TRP A 117 -2.59 -38.49 -17.25
CA TRP A 117 -2.28 -37.10 -17.65
C TRP A 117 -2.17 -36.14 -16.47
N ILE A 118 -3.02 -36.25 -15.45
CA ILE A 118 -3.02 -35.33 -14.30
C ILE A 118 -1.68 -35.32 -13.57
N PRO A 119 -1.13 -36.44 -13.06
CA PRO A 119 0.16 -36.45 -12.39
C PRO A 119 1.31 -36.13 -13.36
N LEU A 120 1.21 -36.52 -14.62
CA LEU A 120 2.21 -36.21 -15.62
C LEU A 120 2.30 -34.69 -15.88
N SER A 121 1.17 -34.01 -16.03
CA SER A 121 1.11 -32.56 -16.23
C SER A 121 1.68 -31.79 -15.02
N ILE A 122 1.39 -32.25 -13.80
CA ILE A 122 1.98 -31.68 -12.58
C ILE A 122 3.50 -31.82 -12.57
N LEU A 123 4.01 -33.00 -12.93
CA LEU A 123 5.45 -33.25 -13.05
C LEU A 123 6.11 -32.35 -14.10
N ILE A 124 5.47 -32.21 -15.27
CA ILE A 124 5.93 -31.31 -16.33
C ILE A 124 5.98 -29.88 -15.82
N LEU A 125 4.92 -29.40 -15.16
CA LEU A 125 4.86 -28.05 -14.61
C LEU A 125 5.98 -27.81 -13.58
N ILE A 126 6.14 -28.69 -12.62
CA ILE A 126 7.18 -28.56 -11.59
C ILE A 126 8.59 -28.47 -12.23
N LYS A 127 8.87 -29.31 -13.21
CA LYS A 127 10.20 -29.38 -13.85
C LYS A 127 10.45 -28.26 -14.84
N THR A 128 9.43 -27.84 -15.59
CA THR A 128 9.63 -26.90 -16.71
C THR A 128 9.37 -25.43 -16.35
N THR A 129 8.55 -25.15 -15.33
CA THR A 129 8.27 -23.76 -14.94
C THR A 129 9.53 -22.93 -14.65
N PRO A 130 10.55 -23.42 -13.87
CA PRO A 130 11.78 -22.66 -13.65
C PRO A 130 12.54 -22.37 -14.96
N TRP A 131 12.55 -23.33 -15.89
CA TRP A 131 13.21 -23.15 -17.18
C TRP A 131 12.50 -22.15 -18.07
N VAL A 132 11.16 -22.20 -18.11
CA VAL A 132 10.34 -21.25 -18.87
C VAL A 132 10.48 -19.85 -18.30
N MET A 133 10.44 -19.72 -16.98
CA MET A 133 10.66 -18.43 -16.32
C MET A 133 12.07 -17.88 -16.56
N GLY A 134 13.09 -18.76 -16.52
CA GLY A 134 14.46 -18.39 -16.85
C GLY A 134 14.63 -17.95 -18.31
N ALA A 135 14.05 -18.68 -19.25
CA ALA A 135 14.05 -18.33 -20.66
C ALA A 135 13.31 -17.00 -20.92
N PHE A 136 12.18 -16.79 -20.27
CA PHE A 136 11.44 -15.53 -20.35
C PHE A 136 12.23 -14.36 -19.79
N ALA A 137 12.87 -14.52 -18.62
CA ALA A 137 13.76 -13.52 -18.05
C ALA A 137 14.94 -13.20 -19.01
N LEU A 138 15.54 -14.24 -19.63
CA LEU A 138 16.60 -14.06 -20.60
C LEU A 138 16.12 -13.30 -21.86
N LEU A 139 14.90 -13.61 -22.34
CA LEU A 139 14.28 -12.93 -23.48
C LEU A 139 13.99 -11.45 -23.19
N LEU A 140 13.61 -11.12 -21.94
CA LEU A 140 13.36 -9.75 -21.53
C LEU A 140 14.64 -8.94 -21.24
N ARG A 141 15.76 -9.60 -20.98
CA ARG A 141 17.02 -8.96 -20.61
C ARG A 141 17.47 -7.81 -21.52
N PRO A 142 17.40 -7.91 -22.86
CA PRO A 142 17.75 -6.81 -23.74
C PRO A 142 16.82 -5.59 -23.58
N PHE A 143 15.62 -5.80 -23.03
CA PHE A 143 14.63 -4.74 -22.79
C PHE A 143 14.63 -4.22 -21.36
N ASP A 144 15.50 -4.70 -20.47
CA ASP A 144 15.54 -4.32 -19.06
C ASP A 144 15.58 -2.81 -18.84
N LYS A 145 16.41 -2.10 -19.61
CA LYS A 145 16.51 -0.63 -19.53
C LYS A 145 15.24 0.08 -19.97
N PHE A 146 14.55 -0.45 -20.98
CA PHE A 146 13.29 0.10 -21.48
C PHE A 146 12.15 -0.19 -20.49
N LEU A 147 12.09 -1.44 -20.02
CA LEU A 147 11.12 -1.89 -19.02
C LEU A 147 11.31 -1.14 -17.71
N GLY A 148 12.55 -0.96 -17.25
CA GLY A 148 12.88 -0.15 -16.08
C GLY A 148 12.38 1.28 -16.22
N LYS A 149 12.66 1.96 -17.35
CA LYS A 149 12.14 3.31 -17.60
C LYS A 149 10.60 3.37 -17.65
N LEU A 150 9.95 2.33 -18.16
CA LEU A 150 8.49 2.26 -18.20
C LEU A 150 7.90 2.07 -16.81
N LEU A 151 8.50 1.20 -15.99
CA LEU A 151 8.15 0.99 -14.58
C LEU A 151 8.37 2.26 -13.75
N ASP A 152 9.53 2.91 -13.92
CA ASP A 152 9.84 4.17 -13.23
C ASP A 152 8.84 5.29 -13.58
N ARG A 153 8.44 5.37 -14.87
CA ARG A 153 7.39 6.31 -15.27
C ARG A 153 6.04 5.96 -14.63
N GLY A 154 5.70 4.69 -14.58
CA GLY A 154 4.48 4.20 -13.92
C GLY A 154 4.50 4.51 -12.40
N HIS A 155 5.63 4.25 -11.73
CA HIS A 155 5.80 4.56 -10.31
C HIS A 155 5.71 6.08 -10.07
N LYS A 156 6.43 6.90 -10.82
CA LYS A 156 6.37 8.37 -10.71
C LYS A 156 4.99 8.94 -10.99
N ALA A 157 4.26 8.35 -11.94
CA ALA A 157 2.88 8.75 -12.24
C ALA A 157 1.91 8.35 -11.12
N GLY A 158 2.15 7.25 -10.42
CA GLY A 158 1.36 6.78 -9.28
C GLY A 158 1.82 7.30 -7.92
N GLU A 159 2.96 8.00 -7.87
CA GLU A 159 3.53 8.52 -6.65
C GLU A 159 2.70 9.67 -6.09
N SER A 160 2.34 9.53 -4.84
CA SER A 160 1.64 10.51 -4.02
C SER A 160 2.47 10.80 -2.78
N TYR A 161 2.28 11.96 -2.17
CA TYR A 161 3.06 12.31 -0.99
C TYR A 161 2.33 13.28 -0.06
N PHE A 162 2.72 13.22 1.20
CA PHE A 162 2.52 14.26 2.20
C PHE A 162 3.85 14.98 2.37
N SER A 163 3.90 16.28 2.11
CA SER A 163 5.10 17.10 2.27
C SER A 163 5.00 17.93 3.54
N ARG A 164 5.75 17.56 4.58
CA ARG A 164 5.87 18.33 5.81
C ARG A 164 6.55 19.69 5.54
N GLU A 165 7.48 19.74 4.57
CA GLU A 165 8.24 20.95 4.23
C GLU A 165 7.36 22.01 3.59
N THR A 166 6.43 21.63 2.69
CA THR A 166 5.54 22.57 1.99
C THR A 166 4.15 22.69 2.60
N GLY A 167 3.79 21.77 3.48
CA GLY A 167 2.43 21.65 4.03
C GLY A 167 1.40 21.12 3.02
N GLU A 168 1.86 20.60 1.87
CA GLU A 168 1.00 20.14 0.79
C GLU A 168 0.87 18.61 0.74
N VAL A 169 -0.25 18.15 0.21
CA VAL A 169 -0.51 16.76 -0.14
C VAL A 169 -0.75 16.64 -1.63
N SER A 170 -0.11 15.68 -2.25
CA SER A 170 -0.27 15.38 -3.66
C SER A 170 -0.76 13.95 -3.85
N PHE A 171 -1.91 13.80 -4.49
CA PHE A 171 -2.46 12.50 -4.87
C PHE A 171 -2.36 12.30 -6.38
N ALA A 172 -1.80 11.19 -6.80
CA ALA A 172 -1.82 10.77 -8.19
C ALA A 172 -3.25 10.41 -8.63
N MET A 173 -3.61 10.82 -9.84
CA MET A 173 -4.90 10.58 -10.46
C MET A 173 -4.74 9.80 -11.77
N PRO A 174 -5.81 9.17 -12.29
CA PRO A 174 -5.79 8.53 -13.59
C PRO A 174 -5.28 9.48 -14.69
N GLY A 175 -4.52 8.92 -15.65
CA GLY A 175 -3.96 9.69 -16.76
C GLY A 175 -2.70 10.48 -16.41
N GLY A 176 -2.02 10.14 -15.31
CA GLY A 176 -0.76 10.80 -14.90
C GLY A 176 -0.94 12.21 -14.34
N LYS A 177 -2.18 12.63 -14.10
CA LYS A 177 -2.48 13.91 -13.43
C LYS A 177 -2.23 13.76 -11.93
N LYS A 178 -1.96 14.90 -11.26
CA LYS A 178 -1.87 14.96 -9.79
C LYS A 178 -2.85 16.00 -9.25
N LEU A 179 -3.42 15.75 -8.09
CA LEU A 179 -4.14 16.76 -7.33
C LEU A 179 -3.26 17.13 -6.15
N THR A 180 -2.70 18.35 -6.20
CA THR A 180 -1.87 18.89 -5.13
C THR A 180 -2.61 20.03 -4.47
N ALA A 181 -2.70 20.01 -3.14
CA ALA A 181 -3.38 21.02 -2.36
C ALA A 181 -2.79 21.07 -0.93
N PRO A 182 -2.96 22.17 -0.18
CA PRO A 182 -2.64 22.22 1.23
C PRO A 182 -3.29 21.07 2.00
N PHE A 183 -2.58 20.52 2.99
CA PHE A 183 -3.08 19.40 3.79
C PHE A 183 -4.44 19.71 4.45
N GLU A 184 -4.63 20.95 4.86
CA GLU A 184 -5.86 21.46 5.49
C GLU A 184 -7.11 21.31 4.62
N GLU A 185 -6.95 21.15 3.30
CA GLU A 185 -8.05 20.96 2.37
C GLU A 185 -8.49 19.50 2.22
N PHE A 186 -7.77 18.58 2.87
CA PHE A 186 -8.12 17.17 2.86
C PHE A 186 -8.84 16.78 4.15
N ASP A 187 -9.94 16.06 3.97
CA ASP A 187 -10.60 15.31 5.02
C ASP A 187 -10.23 13.84 4.90
N ALA A 188 -10.39 13.13 6.01
CA ALA A 188 -10.31 11.69 6.01
C ALA A 188 -11.55 11.08 6.66
N TYR A 189 -11.89 9.86 6.27
CA TYR A 189 -12.93 9.07 6.92
C TYR A 189 -12.60 7.60 6.88
N VAL A 190 -13.21 6.84 7.79
CA VAL A 190 -13.06 5.39 7.84
C VAL A 190 -14.13 4.75 6.98
N GLU A 191 -13.70 3.98 5.97
CA GLU A 191 -14.60 3.15 5.18
C GLU A 191 -14.63 1.74 5.77
N ARG A 192 -15.84 1.20 5.91
CA ARG A 192 -16.05 -0.21 6.27
C ARG A 192 -16.01 -1.05 5.00
N VAL A 193 -15.12 -2.05 4.98
CA VAL A 193 -14.91 -2.97 3.86
C VAL A 193 -15.34 -4.37 4.30
N ILE A 194 -16.18 -5.04 3.49
CA ILE A 194 -16.62 -6.41 3.76
C ILE A 194 -15.89 -7.30 2.77
N GLU A 195 -15.09 -8.22 3.28
CA GLU A 195 -14.34 -9.22 2.52
C GLU A 195 -14.64 -10.63 3.03
N ALA A 196 -14.16 -11.66 2.33
CA ALA A 196 -14.41 -13.06 2.69
C ALA A 196 -13.94 -13.42 4.13
N GLY A 197 -13.00 -12.67 4.70
CA GLY A 197 -12.48 -12.87 6.07
C GLY A 197 -13.20 -12.09 7.15
N GLY A 198 -14.20 -11.24 6.83
CA GLY A 198 -14.92 -10.43 7.83
C GLY A 198 -15.11 -8.97 7.47
N ILE A 199 -15.23 -8.16 8.52
CA ILE A 199 -15.37 -6.71 8.41
C ILE A 199 -14.01 -6.09 8.70
N PHE A 200 -13.57 -5.25 7.78
CA PHE A 200 -12.32 -4.51 7.85
C PHE A 200 -12.58 -3.02 7.67
N TYR A 201 -11.54 -2.23 7.88
CA TYR A 201 -11.62 -0.78 7.82
C TYR A 201 -10.48 -0.22 6.98
N ARG A 202 -10.72 0.90 6.31
CA ARG A 202 -9.75 1.54 5.43
C ARG A 202 -9.80 3.05 5.57
N LEU A 203 -8.63 3.69 5.54
CA LEU A 203 -8.51 5.14 5.49
C LEU A 203 -8.86 5.66 4.09
N MET A 204 -9.81 6.56 4.03
CA MET A 204 -10.21 7.25 2.81
C MET A 204 -9.84 8.73 2.92
N PHE A 205 -9.17 9.24 1.90
CA PHE A 205 -8.87 10.65 1.79
C PHE A 205 -9.85 11.33 0.84
N VAL A 206 -10.27 12.54 1.18
CA VAL A 206 -11.20 13.33 0.37
C VAL A 206 -10.70 14.76 0.30
N HIS A 207 -10.56 15.27 -0.92
CA HIS A 207 -10.34 16.71 -1.07
C HIS A 207 -11.66 17.43 -0.84
N ARG A 208 -11.72 18.25 0.21
CA ARG A 208 -12.93 18.86 0.77
C ARG A 208 -13.75 19.63 -0.27
N TYR A 209 -13.08 20.38 -1.12
CA TYR A 209 -13.74 21.29 -2.06
C TYR A 209 -14.11 20.64 -3.39
N THR A 210 -13.35 19.66 -3.86
CA THR A 210 -13.69 18.95 -5.11
C THR A 210 -14.45 17.66 -4.89
N ALA A 211 -14.58 17.22 -3.63
CA ALA A 211 -15.16 15.93 -3.24
C ALA A 211 -14.48 14.71 -3.93
N LYS A 212 -13.24 14.89 -4.45
CA LYS A 212 -12.46 13.78 -4.99
C LYS A 212 -12.00 12.88 -3.86
N GLN A 213 -12.19 11.58 -4.06
CA GLN A 213 -11.86 10.55 -3.08
C GLN A 213 -10.67 9.74 -3.56
N PHE A 214 -9.79 9.39 -2.62
CA PHE A 214 -8.57 8.62 -2.84
C PHE A 214 -8.58 7.39 -1.93
N SER A 215 -9.09 6.28 -2.44
CA SER A 215 -9.30 5.04 -1.69
C SER A 215 -8.20 4.01 -1.87
N GLN A 216 -7.52 4.05 -3.00
CA GLN A 216 -6.54 3.04 -3.39
C GLN A 216 -5.13 3.61 -3.27
N THR A 217 -4.66 3.74 -2.04
CA THR A 217 -3.29 4.16 -1.75
C THR A 217 -2.58 3.08 -0.94
N SER A 218 -1.27 3.03 -0.99
CA SER A 218 -0.51 2.14 -0.12
C SER A 218 -0.59 2.51 1.37
N LEU A 219 -1.10 3.71 1.69
CA LEU A 219 -1.45 4.11 3.05
C LEU A 219 -2.84 3.62 3.49
N SER A 220 -3.76 3.43 2.53
CA SER A 220 -5.15 3.00 2.78
C SER A 220 -5.29 1.48 2.75
N ARG A 221 -4.43 0.77 3.46
CA ARG A 221 -4.54 -0.67 3.62
C ARG A 221 -5.82 -1.01 4.37
N VAL A 222 -6.27 -2.25 4.17
CA VAL A 222 -7.41 -2.79 4.89
C VAL A 222 -6.92 -3.25 6.26
N GLU A 223 -7.45 -2.66 7.31
CA GLU A 223 -7.02 -2.88 8.69
C GLU A 223 -8.10 -3.60 9.51
N PRO A 224 -7.73 -4.40 10.51
CA PRO A 224 -8.69 -5.21 11.26
C PRO A 224 -9.57 -4.38 12.20
N SER A 225 -9.12 -3.18 12.62
CA SER A 225 -9.87 -2.33 13.53
C SER A 225 -10.03 -0.91 13.00
N LYS A 226 -11.12 -0.27 13.39
CA LYS A 226 -11.42 1.13 13.08
C LYS A 226 -10.42 2.06 13.78
N GLU A 227 -10.04 1.72 14.99
CA GLU A 227 -9.13 2.48 15.86
C GLU A 227 -7.72 2.55 15.23
N GLU A 228 -7.28 1.50 14.55
CA GLU A 228 -6.02 1.49 13.80
C GLU A 228 -6.02 2.54 12.69
N VAL A 229 -7.13 2.63 11.94
CA VAL A 229 -7.29 3.62 10.87
C VAL A 229 -7.32 5.04 11.43
N MET A 230 -7.96 5.23 12.57
CA MET A 230 -8.00 6.53 13.26
C MET A 230 -6.63 6.94 13.79
N ALA A 231 -5.88 6.01 14.37
CA ALA A 231 -4.51 6.24 14.83
C ALA A 231 -3.57 6.57 13.66
N LEU A 232 -3.73 5.91 12.51
CA LEU A 232 -2.99 6.26 11.28
C LEU A 232 -3.28 7.69 10.84
N TRP A 233 -4.53 8.11 10.87
CA TRP A 233 -4.89 9.48 10.53
C TRP A 233 -4.34 10.49 11.55
N ASP A 234 -4.40 10.17 12.83
CA ASP A 234 -3.78 10.98 13.90
C ASP A 234 -2.27 11.16 13.68
N MET A 235 -1.58 10.07 13.39
CA MET A 235 -0.15 10.09 13.08
C MET A 235 0.16 10.98 11.86
N LEU A 236 -0.61 10.89 10.77
CA LEU A 236 -0.41 11.70 9.57
C LEU A 236 -0.66 13.19 9.84
N GLN A 237 -1.66 13.53 10.65
CA GLN A 237 -1.89 14.91 11.07
C GLN A 237 -0.72 15.47 11.86
N ARG A 238 -0.20 14.73 12.85
CA ARG A 238 0.98 15.13 13.63
C ARG A 238 2.23 15.24 12.76
N TYR A 239 2.40 14.33 11.81
CA TYR A 239 3.49 14.43 10.84
C TYR A 239 3.44 15.73 10.06
N MET A 240 2.27 16.19 9.64
CA MET A 240 2.11 17.43 8.86
C MET A 240 2.20 18.71 9.69
N ASP A 241 2.08 18.63 11.01
CA ASP A 241 2.25 19.77 11.91
C ASP A 241 3.72 19.97 12.29
N THR A 242 4.35 20.96 11.70
CA THR A 242 5.77 21.28 11.93
C THR A 242 6.08 21.82 13.33
N SER A 243 5.06 22.19 14.10
CA SER A 243 5.20 22.59 15.50
C SER A 243 5.32 21.41 16.47
N GLN A 244 4.98 20.21 15.99
CA GLN A 244 5.04 18.96 16.75
C GLN A 244 6.29 18.15 16.38
N PRO A 245 6.84 17.36 17.28
CA PRO A 245 7.86 16.38 16.92
C PRO A 245 7.30 15.36 15.93
N LEU A 246 8.17 14.78 15.12
CA LEU A 246 7.80 13.66 14.25
C LEU A 246 7.15 12.54 15.06
N PRO A 247 6.09 11.89 14.54
CA PRO A 247 5.53 10.70 15.15
C PRO A 247 6.60 9.66 15.48
N ASP A 248 6.47 9.00 16.63
CA ASP A 248 7.44 8.00 17.05
C ASP A 248 7.12 6.64 16.44
N VAL A 249 7.44 6.50 15.16
CA VAL A 249 7.22 5.28 14.39
C VAL A 249 8.53 4.77 13.77
N PRO A 250 8.69 3.45 13.57
CA PRO A 250 9.94 2.85 13.12
C PRO A 250 10.51 3.49 11.86
N ARG A 251 9.66 3.73 10.86
CA ARG A 251 10.10 4.26 9.56
C ARG A 251 10.67 5.67 9.62
N LEU A 252 10.29 6.47 10.60
CA LEU A 252 10.78 7.83 10.79
C LEU A 252 11.99 7.91 11.72
N GLU A 253 12.29 6.85 12.49
CA GLU A 253 13.39 6.85 13.45
C GLU A 253 14.75 7.27 12.86
N PRO A 254 15.16 6.81 11.66
CA PRO A 254 16.45 7.21 11.07
C PRO A 254 16.58 8.71 10.81
N PHE A 255 15.47 9.43 10.78
CA PHE A 255 15.42 10.85 10.40
C PHE A 255 15.08 11.81 11.54
N ARG A 256 14.76 11.30 12.73
CA ARG A 256 14.33 12.13 13.87
C ARG A 256 15.35 13.21 14.23
N HIS A 257 16.62 12.89 14.19
CA HIS A 257 17.71 13.83 14.45
C HIS A 257 17.86 14.94 13.39
N LEU A 258 17.24 14.80 12.21
CA LEU A 258 17.28 15.79 11.13
C LEU A 258 16.14 16.82 11.22
N ASP A 259 15.12 16.55 12.04
CA ASP A 259 14.02 17.47 12.28
C ASP A 259 14.29 18.25 13.58
N PRO A 260 14.50 19.58 13.53
CA PRO A 260 14.97 20.34 14.71
C PRO A 260 14.05 20.21 15.92
N VAL A 261 12.72 20.28 15.71
CA VAL A 261 11.72 20.17 16.78
C VAL A 261 11.78 18.78 17.44
N THR A 262 11.96 17.75 16.60
CA THR A 262 12.05 16.37 17.08
C THR A 262 13.37 16.12 17.82
N ALA A 263 14.49 16.63 17.31
CA ALA A 263 15.80 16.48 17.92
C ALA A 263 15.82 17.11 19.33
N GLU A 264 15.31 18.33 19.48
CA GLU A 264 15.18 19.01 20.79
C GLU A 264 14.26 18.24 21.75
N HIS A 265 13.12 17.75 21.21
CA HIS A 265 12.20 16.94 22.01
C HIS A 265 12.86 15.66 22.50
N ASP A 266 13.54 14.92 21.61
CA ASP A 266 14.16 13.63 21.91
C ASP A 266 15.31 13.77 22.92
N GLU A 267 16.11 14.84 22.80
CA GLU A 267 17.15 15.17 23.76
C GLU A 267 16.55 15.47 25.14
N ARG A 268 15.49 16.29 25.21
CA ARG A 268 14.82 16.66 26.46
C ARG A 268 14.22 15.49 27.20
N VAL A 269 13.64 14.50 26.48
CA VAL A 269 13.01 13.31 27.08
C VAL A 269 13.96 12.12 27.21
N GLY A 270 15.20 12.24 26.74
CA GLY A 270 16.20 11.18 26.77
C GLY A 270 15.83 9.97 25.91
N ARG A 271 15.16 10.17 24.77
CA ARG A 271 14.73 9.08 23.89
C ARG A 271 15.95 8.37 23.28
N ASN A 272 15.97 7.04 23.37
CA ASN A 272 16.99 6.23 22.68
C ASN A 272 16.88 6.43 21.15
N PRO A 273 17.96 6.92 20.47
CA PRO A 273 17.92 7.16 19.02
C PRO A 273 17.80 5.89 18.15
N ARG A 274 17.97 4.72 18.76
CA ARG A 274 17.87 3.42 18.12
C ARG A 274 16.77 2.54 18.71
N PHE A 275 15.78 3.15 19.35
CA PHE A 275 14.73 2.43 20.06
C PHE A 275 14.09 1.32 19.22
N TRP A 276 13.61 1.67 18.01
CA TRP A 276 12.94 0.71 17.10
C TRP A 276 13.91 -0.26 16.45
N ARG A 277 15.12 0.17 16.13
CA ARG A 277 16.13 -0.69 15.49
C ARG A 277 16.68 -1.76 16.41
N ASP A 278 16.76 -1.46 17.71
CA ASP A 278 17.30 -2.38 18.71
C ASP A 278 16.20 -3.09 19.54
N LEU A 279 14.91 -2.86 19.19
CA LEU A 279 13.76 -3.37 19.93
C LEU A 279 13.62 -4.90 19.77
N ASP A 280 13.43 -5.60 20.90
CA ASP A 280 12.85 -6.95 20.87
C ASP A 280 11.34 -6.86 20.63
N LEU A 281 10.91 -7.16 19.42
CA LEU A 281 9.53 -7.01 19.00
C LEU A 281 8.56 -7.93 19.76
N GLU A 282 8.99 -9.15 20.09
CA GLU A 282 8.12 -10.10 20.81
C GLU A 282 7.94 -9.69 22.26
N ALA A 283 9.01 -9.28 22.95
CA ALA A 283 8.94 -8.73 24.30
C ALA A 283 8.10 -7.44 24.33
N TRP A 284 8.27 -6.56 23.33
CA TRP A 284 7.48 -5.34 23.22
C TRP A 284 5.99 -5.61 23.03
N ARG A 285 5.61 -6.55 22.16
CA ARG A 285 4.20 -6.92 21.93
C ARG A 285 3.51 -7.42 23.19
N GLN A 286 4.23 -8.14 24.05
CA GLN A 286 3.69 -8.69 25.30
C GLN A 286 3.68 -7.65 26.45
N GLY A 287 4.48 -6.60 26.35
CA GLY A 287 4.63 -5.54 27.35
C GLY A 287 4.04 -4.22 26.88
N GLU A 288 4.92 -3.26 26.56
CA GLU A 288 4.56 -1.89 26.18
C GLU A 288 3.61 -1.82 24.98
N GLY A 289 3.80 -2.70 23.99
CA GLY A 289 2.93 -2.76 22.82
C GLY A 289 1.49 -3.14 23.15
N ALA A 290 1.28 -4.02 24.14
CA ALA A 290 -0.06 -4.36 24.61
C ALA A 290 -0.75 -3.14 25.25
N GLU A 291 -0.02 -2.33 26.00
CA GLU A 291 -0.53 -1.09 26.56
C GLU A 291 -0.83 -0.03 25.47
N TRP A 292 -0.04 0.00 24.40
CA TRP A 292 -0.33 0.84 23.24
C TRP A 292 -1.63 0.46 22.57
N LEU A 293 -1.81 -0.83 22.29
CA LEU A 293 -3.04 -1.33 21.70
C LEU A 293 -4.26 -1.01 22.57
N LYS A 294 -4.12 -1.22 23.88
CA LYS A 294 -5.18 -0.89 24.84
C LYS A 294 -5.53 0.60 24.80
N ARG A 295 -4.55 1.49 24.87
CA ARG A 295 -4.76 2.95 24.76
C ARG A 295 -5.44 3.33 23.45
N GLN A 296 -5.03 2.71 22.31
CA GLN A 296 -5.60 2.96 21.01
C GLN A 296 -7.08 2.57 20.95
N VAL A 297 -7.45 1.40 21.52
CA VAL A 297 -8.82 0.88 21.52
C VAL A 297 -9.71 1.68 22.49
N GLU A 298 -9.21 2.03 23.68
CA GLU A 298 -9.98 2.72 24.70
C GLU A 298 -10.09 4.24 24.47
N TYR A 299 -9.32 4.79 23.53
CA TYR A 299 -9.32 6.23 23.28
C TYR A 299 -10.69 6.70 22.75
N PRO A 300 -11.26 7.80 23.29
CA PRO A 300 -12.56 8.30 22.87
C PRO A 300 -12.46 9.11 21.57
N TRP A 301 -12.23 8.45 20.46
CA TRP A 301 -12.04 9.03 19.14
C TRP A 301 -13.16 9.99 18.70
N ASP A 302 -14.38 9.78 19.16
CA ASP A 302 -15.55 10.58 18.77
C ASP A 302 -15.60 11.97 19.46
N LYS A 303 -14.75 12.22 20.46
CA LYS A 303 -14.77 13.46 21.25
C LYS A 303 -13.73 14.49 20.81
N ARG A 304 -13.05 14.27 19.72
CA ARG A 304 -11.97 15.14 19.25
C ARG A 304 -12.50 16.42 18.60
N LYS A 305 -11.72 17.50 18.73
CA LYS A 305 -12.05 18.83 18.17
C LYS A 305 -10.94 19.33 17.30
N CYS A 306 -11.29 19.93 16.16
CA CYS A 306 -10.32 20.61 15.31
C CYS A 306 -9.78 21.87 16.00
N LYS A 307 -8.48 21.99 16.11
CA LYS A 307 -7.78 23.16 16.67
C LYS A 307 -7.17 24.06 15.62
N LEU A 308 -6.64 23.49 14.53
CA LEU A 308 -5.87 24.24 13.53
C LEU A 308 -6.74 24.99 12.53
N THR A 309 -7.89 24.46 12.15
CA THR A 309 -8.70 25.01 11.07
C THR A 309 -10.20 25.09 11.40
N PRO A 310 -10.56 25.89 12.40
CA PRO A 310 -11.97 26.00 12.82
C PRO A 310 -12.88 26.59 11.72
N GLN A 311 -12.32 27.16 10.67
CA GLN A 311 -13.04 27.76 9.54
C GLN A 311 -13.14 26.82 8.31
N LEU A 312 -12.44 25.69 8.30
CA LEU A 312 -12.47 24.75 7.18
C LEU A 312 -13.90 24.25 6.93
N GLY A 313 -14.29 24.29 5.65
CA GLY A 313 -15.65 23.92 5.23
C GLY A 313 -16.75 24.99 5.50
N LYS A 314 -16.42 26.15 6.10
CA LYS A 314 -17.36 27.25 6.27
C LYS A 314 -17.48 28.17 5.06
N ILE A 315 -16.50 28.14 4.16
CA ILE A 315 -16.55 28.89 2.91
C ILE A 315 -17.21 28.07 1.80
N SER A 316 -17.94 28.75 0.93
CA SER A 316 -18.49 28.12 -0.26
C SER A 316 -17.40 27.79 -1.27
N MET A 317 -17.67 26.87 -2.21
CA MET A 317 -16.74 26.57 -3.30
C MET A 317 -16.41 27.79 -4.16
N ASP A 318 -17.35 28.70 -4.34
CA ASP A 318 -17.16 29.90 -5.14
C ASP A 318 -16.27 30.93 -4.42
N GLU A 319 -16.40 31.08 -3.13
CA GLU A 319 -15.50 31.90 -2.30
C GLU A 319 -14.10 31.30 -2.26
N TYR A 320 -14.00 29.99 -2.10
CA TYR A 320 -12.73 29.28 -2.12
C TYR A 320 -11.99 29.47 -3.45
N ARG A 321 -12.69 29.34 -4.59
CA ARG A 321 -12.10 29.56 -5.91
C ARG A 321 -11.59 30.99 -6.10
N LYS A 322 -12.25 31.98 -5.49
CA LYS A 322 -11.80 33.37 -5.53
C LYS A 322 -10.55 33.63 -4.69
N LEU A 323 -10.44 32.92 -3.57
CA LEU A 323 -9.31 33.09 -2.65
C LEU A 323 -8.05 32.35 -3.09
N ARG A 324 -8.21 31.27 -3.88
CA ARG A 324 -7.10 30.44 -4.33
C ARG A 324 -6.63 30.82 -5.73
N PRO A 325 -5.31 30.98 -5.97
CA PRO A 325 -4.77 31.25 -7.30
C PRO A 325 -5.18 30.16 -8.30
N ALA A 326 -5.46 30.53 -9.53
CA ALA A 326 -5.89 29.61 -10.59
C ALA A 326 -4.89 28.47 -10.85
N GLU A 327 -3.61 28.73 -10.66
CA GLU A 327 -2.49 27.76 -10.79
C GLU A 327 -2.52 26.64 -9.75
N ALA A 328 -3.23 26.82 -8.65
CA ALA A 328 -3.37 25.83 -7.60
C ALA A 328 -4.39 24.73 -7.92
N TRP A 329 -5.09 24.81 -9.04
CA TRP A 329 -6.06 23.81 -9.49
C TRP A 329 -5.48 22.99 -10.64
N PRO A 330 -5.17 21.72 -10.46
CA PRO A 330 -4.96 20.83 -11.59
C PRO A 330 -6.31 20.59 -12.26
N ILE A 331 -6.51 21.18 -13.42
CA ILE A 331 -7.65 20.92 -14.29
C ILE A 331 -7.43 19.63 -15.05
#